data_df2f961efa46135848ac46b46ce9f714
#
_entry.id   df2f961efa46135848ac46b46ce9f714
#
_cell.length_a   1.000
_cell.length_b   1.000
_cell.length_c   1.000
_cell.angle_alpha   90.00
_cell.angle_beta   90.00
_cell.angle_gamma   90.00
#
_symmetry.space_group_name_H-M   'P 1'
#
loop_
_entity.id
_entity.type
_entity.pdbx_description
1 polymer ?
#
loop_
_entity_poly.entity_id
_entity_poly.type
_entity_poly.pdbx_seq_one_letter_code
_entity_poly.pdbx_strand_id
1 'polypeptide(L)'
;MYVALTVAADSGIIWVMLTIRLQRVGRKNQPVFRIVLAEKYRAASKKAVEALGTYNPRNKEFSVKEGRVKYWLEKHIQLSPTVHNLFVAKKLISDKKIKAWQPKKKEKAPEAASAPVASAEAKPENPAAA
;
A
#
# COMPACT_ATOMS: atom_id res chain seq x y z
N MET A 1 -5.18 45.09 1.53
CA MET A 1 -6.04 44.19 2.33
C MET A 1 -6.48 42.96 1.52
N TYR A 2 -5.59 42.36 0.74
CA TYR A 2 -5.91 41.25 -0.19
C TYR A 2 -4.83 40.17 -0.23
N VAL A 3 -4.17 39.88 0.89
CA VAL A 3 -3.07 38.87 0.91
C VAL A 3 -3.48 37.60 1.66
N ALA A 4 -4.62 37.57 2.33
CA ALA A 4 -5.01 36.46 3.17
C ALA A 4 -5.83 35.36 2.47
N LEU A 5 -6.30 35.57 1.24
CA LEU A 5 -7.23 34.64 0.58
C LEU A 5 -6.54 33.67 -0.40
N THR A 6 -5.33 33.99 -0.83
CA THR A 6 -4.65 33.18 -1.86
C THR A 6 -3.84 32.01 -1.29
N VAL A 7 -3.49 32.06 0.00
CA VAL A 7 -2.69 31.01 0.64
C VAL A 7 -3.52 29.79 1.05
N ALA A 8 -4.83 29.96 1.24
CA ALA A 8 -5.71 28.88 1.65
C ALA A 8 -6.07 27.89 0.49
N ALA A 9 -6.03 28.36 -0.75
CA ALA A 9 -6.36 27.53 -1.91
C ALA A 9 -5.21 26.61 -2.32
N ASP A 10 -3.96 27.00 -2.10
CA ASP A 10 -2.79 26.20 -2.44
C ASP A 10 -2.54 25.05 -1.45
N SER A 11 -2.98 25.20 -0.22
CA SER A 11 -2.80 24.15 0.80
C SER A 11 -3.55 22.87 0.48
N GLY A 12 -4.72 22.95 -0.16
CA GLY A 12 -5.58 21.78 -0.41
C GLY A 12 -4.97 20.78 -1.38
N ILE A 13 -4.30 21.23 -2.42
CA ILE A 13 -3.71 20.37 -3.44
C ILE A 13 -2.48 19.64 -2.89
N ILE A 14 -1.67 20.32 -2.08
CA ILE A 14 -0.47 19.74 -1.47
C ILE A 14 -0.84 18.63 -0.47
N TRP A 15 -1.92 18.78 0.28
CA TRP A 15 -2.38 17.79 1.25
C TRP A 15 -2.82 16.47 0.62
N VAL A 16 -3.43 16.51 -0.55
CA VAL A 16 -3.84 15.31 -1.30
C VAL A 16 -2.64 14.50 -1.78
N MET A 17 -1.50 15.13 -2.00
CA MET A 17 -0.28 14.47 -2.45
C MET A 17 0.58 13.91 -1.30
N LEU A 18 0.26 14.27 -0.05
CA LEU A 18 0.99 13.78 1.11
C LEU A 18 0.36 12.49 1.66
N THR A 19 1.21 11.60 2.13
CA THR A 19 0.78 10.36 2.78
C THR A 19 1.68 10.02 3.97
N ILE A 20 1.08 9.46 5.01
CA ILE A 20 1.84 8.90 6.13
C ILE A 20 2.11 7.44 5.83
N ARG A 21 3.38 7.08 5.78
CA ARG A 21 3.83 5.73 5.44
C ARG A 21 5.04 5.28 6.27
N LEU A 22 5.35 3.99 6.18
CA LEU A 22 6.54 3.41 6.79
C LEU A 22 7.73 3.55 5.83
N GLN A 23 8.85 4.00 6.36
CA GLN A 23 10.15 4.02 5.71
C GLN A 23 11.07 3.04 6.43
N ARG A 24 11.65 2.09 5.70
CA ARG A 24 12.60 1.15 6.28
C ARG A 24 13.95 1.84 6.51
N VAL A 25 14.47 1.75 7.73
CA VAL A 25 15.74 2.36 8.15
C VAL A 25 16.72 1.32 8.70
N GLY A 26 16.22 0.12 9.06
CA GLY A 26 17.02 -0.93 9.67
C GLY A 26 18.02 -1.59 8.73
N ARG A 27 18.96 -2.32 9.31
CA ARG A 27 19.96 -3.13 8.61
C ARG A 27 19.35 -4.37 7.99
N LYS A 28 20.13 -5.11 7.19
CA LYS A 28 19.78 -6.44 6.70
C LYS A 28 19.46 -7.34 7.90
N ASN A 29 18.36 -8.06 7.85
CA ASN A 29 17.84 -8.93 8.92
C ASN A 29 17.37 -8.25 10.22
N GLN A 30 17.49 -6.93 10.35
CA GLN A 30 16.95 -6.14 11.47
C GLN A 30 16.07 -5.00 10.97
N PRO A 31 14.83 -5.30 10.57
CA PRO A 31 13.93 -4.27 10.05
C PRO A 31 13.49 -3.33 11.18
N VAL A 32 13.81 -2.07 11.06
CA VAL A 32 13.25 -0.98 11.84
C VAL A 32 12.58 -0.03 10.86
N PHE A 33 11.42 0.47 11.22
CA PHE A 33 10.65 1.38 10.37
C PHE A 33 10.51 2.74 11.04
N ARG A 34 10.60 3.77 10.23
CA ARG A 34 10.27 5.13 10.62
C ARG A 34 8.90 5.48 10.05
N ILE A 35 8.03 6.03 10.87
CA ILE A 35 6.74 6.57 10.42
C ILE A 35 7.00 7.97 9.93
N VAL A 36 6.73 8.21 8.66
CA VAL A 36 7.06 9.48 8.00
C VAL A 36 5.89 10.03 7.20
N LEU A 37 5.83 11.35 7.18
CA LEU A 37 5.04 12.08 6.23
C LEU A 37 5.88 12.30 4.97
N ALA A 38 5.40 11.85 3.83
CA ALA A 38 6.09 11.99 2.55
C ALA A 38 5.09 12.15 1.40
N GLU A 39 5.57 12.68 0.30
CA GLU A 39 4.80 12.76 -0.94
C GLU A 39 4.48 11.35 -1.46
N LYS A 40 3.26 11.15 -1.92
CA LYS A 40 2.74 9.85 -2.38
C LYS A 40 3.61 9.22 -3.47
N TYR A 41 4.07 10.04 -4.42
CA TYR A 41 4.83 9.57 -5.59
C TYR A 41 6.34 9.47 -5.34
N ARG A 42 6.83 10.01 -4.25
CA ARG A 42 8.26 9.97 -3.93
C ARG A 42 8.70 8.58 -3.48
N ALA A 43 9.85 8.11 -3.92
CA ALA A 43 10.41 6.82 -3.52
C ALA A 43 10.56 6.71 -1.99
N ALA A 44 10.40 5.48 -1.45
CA ALA A 44 10.39 5.23 -0.02
C ALA A 44 11.73 5.57 0.68
N SER A 45 12.85 5.50 -0.05
CA SER A 45 14.20 5.80 0.46
C SER A 45 14.56 7.30 0.45
N LYS A 46 13.78 8.12 -0.23
CA LYS A 46 14.07 9.56 -0.35
C LYS A 46 13.68 10.31 0.92
N LYS A 47 14.18 11.55 1.03
CA LYS A 47 13.91 12.44 2.17
C LYS A 47 12.42 12.63 2.37
N ALA A 48 11.96 12.37 3.57
CA ALA A 48 10.60 12.63 4.01
C ALA A 48 10.41 14.11 4.38
N VAL A 49 9.18 14.59 4.37
CA VAL A 49 8.84 15.95 4.80
C VAL A 49 9.02 16.07 6.31
N GLU A 50 8.46 15.11 7.07
CA GLU A 50 8.54 15.07 8.53
C GLU A 50 8.63 13.63 9.03
N ALA A 51 9.41 13.41 10.11
CA ALA A 51 9.46 12.15 10.83
C ALA A 51 8.53 12.21 12.04
N LEU A 52 7.50 11.37 12.04
CA LEU A 52 6.45 11.34 13.05
C LEU A 52 6.75 10.33 14.17
N GLY A 53 7.54 9.29 13.88
CA GLY A 53 7.84 8.28 14.86
C GLY A 53 8.65 7.11 14.34
N THR A 54 8.79 6.07 15.16
CA THR A 54 9.50 4.84 14.84
C THR A 54 8.66 3.61 15.21
N TYR A 55 8.84 2.53 14.47
CA TYR A 55 8.20 1.25 14.71
C TYR A 55 9.19 0.10 14.53
N ASN A 56 9.34 -0.71 15.58
CA ASN A 56 10.14 -1.93 15.54
C ASN A 56 9.21 -3.14 15.56
N PRO A 57 9.14 -3.95 14.49
CA PRO A 57 8.23 -5.09 14.43
C PRO A 57 8.65 -6.25 15.33
N ARG A 58 9.95 -6.39 15.65
CA ARG A 58 10.45 -7.47 16.52
C ARG A 58 9.98 -7.30 17.94
N ASN A 59 10.24 -6.13 18.52
CA ASN A 59 9.87 -5.80 19.89
C ASN A 59 8.45 -5.26 19.99
N LYS A 60 7.77 -5.03 18.86
CA LYS A 60 6.47 -4.34 18.80
C LYS A 60 6.50 -2.95 19.45
N GLU A 61 7.70 -2.37 19.52
CA GLU A 61 7.90 -1.02 20.02
C GLU A 61 7.34 -0.01 19.02
N PHE A 62 6.55 0.91 19.54
CA PHE A 62 5.89 1.94 18.76
C PHE A 62 6.05 3.25 19.50
N SER A 63 6.83 4.17 18.96
CA SER A 63 7.04 5.50 19.47
C SER A 63 6.61 6.51 18.44
N VAL A 64 5.65 7.37 18.77
CA VAL A 64 5.07 8.36 17.85
C VAL A 64 4.77 9.65 18.55
N LYS A 65 4.98 10.75 17.87
CA LYS A 65 4.60 12.10 18.30
C LYS A 65 3.09 12.31 18.07
N GLU A 66 2.28 11.92 19.05
CA GLU A 66 0.81 11.93 18.93
C GLU A 66 0.24 13.28 18.51
N GLY A 67 0.71 14.38 19.08
CA GLY A 67 0.24 15.71 18.74
C GLY A 67 0.44 16.05 17.24
N ARG A 68 1.59 15.65 16.66
CA ARG A 68 1.86 15.87 15.24
C ARG A 68 1.00 14.95 14.36
N VAL A 69 0.81 13.71 14.77
CA VAL A 69 -0.07 12.78 14.05
C VAL A 69 -1.50 13.28 14.04
N LYS A 70 -2.04 13.71 15.18
CA LYS A 70 -3.39 14.28 15.26
C LYS A 70 -3.53 15.50 14.35
N TYR A 71 -2.58 16.43 14.40
CA TYR A 71 -2.57 17.59 13.52
C TYR A 71 -2.67 17.22 12.03
N TRP A 72 -1.90 16.20 11.60
CA TRP A 72 -1.93 15.76 10.20
C TRP A 72 -3.21 14.99 9.84
N LEU A 73 -3.80 14.25 10.79
CA LEU A 73 -5.09 13.60 10.61
C LEU A 73 -6.24 14.61 10.44
N GLU A 74 -6.24 15.70 11.20
CA GLU A 74 -7.19 16.81 11.05
C GLU A 74 -7.10 17.47 9.66
N LYS A 75 -5.94 17.42 9.05
CA LYS A 75 -5.71 17.88 7.66
C LYS A 75 -6.12 16.88 6.60
N HIS A 76 -6.78 15.77 6.98
CA HIS A 76 -7.25 14.73 6.07
C HIS A 76 -6.17 14.10 5.18
N ILE A 77 -4.96 13.95 5.70
CA ILE A 77 -3.87 13.31 4.98
C ILE A 77 -4.11 11.80 4.86
N GLN A 78 -3.81 11.25 3.69
CA GLN A 78 -3.94 9.83 3.44
C GLN A 78 -2.96 9.02 4.29
N LEU A 79 -3.46 7.94 4.89
CA LEU A 79 -2.67 6.94 5.59
C LEU A 79 -2.43 5.74 4.68
N SER A 80 -1.24 5.18 4.71
CA SER A 80 -1.05 3.85 4.12
C SER A 80 -1.80 2.80 4.94
N PRO A 81 -2.37 1.74 4.32
CA PRO A 81 -3.16 0.73 5.05
C PRO A 81 -2.43 0.11 6.23
N THR A 82 -1.12 -0.07 6.12
CA THR A 82 -0.28 -0.61 7.20
C THR A 82 -0.20 0.34 8.39
N VAL A 83 0.05 1.63 8.13
CA VAL A 83 0.11 2.65 9.20
C VAL A 83 -1.25 2.85 9.84
N HIS A 84 -2.32 2.87 9.05
CA HIS A 84 -3.69 2.93 9.55
C HIS A 84 -3.96 1.79 10.55
N ASN A 85 -3.66 0.55 10.17
CA ASN A 85 -3.83 -0.61 11.04
C ASN A 85 -2.98 -0.55 12.33
N LEU A 86 -1.79 0.02 12.25
CA LEU A 86 -0.94 0.25 13.42
C LEU A 86 -1.55 1.31 14.36
N PHE A 87 -2.08 2.40 13.83
CA PHE A 87 -2.72 3.45 14.61
C PHE A 87 -4.01 2.96 15.28
N VAL A 88 -4.81 2.15 14.58
CA VAL A 88 -5.98 1.49 15.16
C VAL A 88 -5.58 0.52 16.26
N ALA A 89 -4.52 -0.29 16.07
CA ALA A 89 -4.02 -1.22 17.08
C ALA A 89 -3.52 -0.50 18.34
N LYS A 90 -3.03 0.72 18.21
CA LYS A 90 -2.56 1.58 19.32
C LYS A 90 -3.63 2.55 19.82
N LYS A 91 -4.88 2.43 19.35
CA LYS A 91 -6.02 3.27 19.76
C LYS A 91 -5.84 4.78 19.51
N LEU A 92 -5.01 5.16 18.55
CA LEU A 92 -4.86 6.54 18.10
C LEU A 92 -6.01 6.97 17.18
N ILE A 93 -6.61 6.00 16.49
CA ILE A 93 -7.74 6.17 15.58
C ILE A 93 -8.78 5.13 15.95
N SER A 94 -10.05 5.52 16.00
CA SER A 94 -11.19 4.64 16.35
C SER A 94 -11.79 3.89 15.15
N ASP A 95 -11.09 3.84 14.03
CA ASP A 95 -11.57 3.22 12.80
C ASP A 95 -11.41 1.70 12.78
N LYS A 96 -12.08 1.06 11.81
CA LYS A 96 -11.92 -0.37 11.55
C LYS A 96 -10.62 -0.63 10.82
N LYS A 97 -9.98 -1.77 11.11
CA LYS A 97 -8.77 -2.20 10.38
C LYS A 97 -9.09 -2.45 8.90
N ILE A 98 -8.23 -1.96 8.03
CA ILE A 98 -8.34 -2.12 6.58
C ILE A 98 -7.52 -3.35 6.17
N LYS A 99 -8.05 -4.16 5.26
CA LYS A 99 -7.27 -5.25 4.64
C LYS A 99 -6.18 -4.63 3.75
N ALA A 100 -4.95 -4.68 4.19
CA ALA A 100 -3.81 -4.11 3.46
C ALA A 100 -3.52 -4.85 2.14
N TRP A 101 -3.87 -6.13 2.07
CA TRP A 101 -3.77 -6.94 0.88
C TRP A 101 -5.12 -7.57 0.55
N GLN A 102 -5.56 -7.41 -0.68
CA GLN A 102 -6.69 -8.12 -1.24
C GLN A 102 -6.16 -8.94 -2.41
N PRO A 103 -6.41 -10.27 -2.43
CA PRO A 103 -6.09 -11.04 -3.62
C PRO A 103 -6.88 -10.46 -4.78
N LYS A 104 -6.19 -10.17 -5.88
CA LYS A 104 -6.89 -9.82 -7.13
C LYS A 104 -7.83 -10.97 -7.42
N LYS A 105 -9.14 -10.70 -7.45
CA LYS A 105 -10.15 -11.64 -7.91
C LYS A 105 -9.71 -12.03 -9.32
N LYS A 106 -9.26 -13.28 -9.50
CA LYS A 106 -9.07 -13.83 -10.83
C LYS A 106 -10.44 -13.76 -11.46
N GLU A 107 -10.64 -12.83 -12.38
CA GLU A 107 -11.76 -12.93 -13.32
C GLU A 107 -11.60 -14.28 -13.96
N LYS A 108 -12.55 -15.20 -13.69
CA LYS A 108 -12.71 -16.41 -14.48
C LYS A 108 -12.88 -15.89 -15.89
N ALA A 109 -11.86 -16.11 -16.73
CA ALA A 109 -12.06 -16.00 -18.16
C ALA A 109 -13.33 -16.79 -18.48
N PRO A 110 -14.24 -16.25 -19.28
CA PRO A 110 -15.40 -17.02 -19.71
C PRO A 110 -14.85 -18.27 -20.40
N GLU A 111 -15.18 -19.41 -19.83
CA GLU A 111 -14.92 -20.72 -20.37
C GLU A 111 -15.69 -20.79 -21.71
N ALA A 112 -14.99 -20.40 -22.77
CA ALA A 112 -15.49 -20.60 -24.13
C ALA A 112 -15.62 -22.10 -24.31
N ALA A 113 -16.85 -22.51 -24.53
CA ALA A 113 -17.27 -23.85 -24.79
C ALA A 113 -16.28 -24.61 -25.65
N SER A 114 -15.70 -25.66 -25.11
CA SER A 114 -15.06 -26.71 -25.86
C SER A 114 -16.15 -27.46 -26.60
N ALA A 115 -16.26 -27.20 -27.89
CA ALA A 115 -16.97 -28.10 -28.76
C ALA A 115 -16.17 -29.41 -28.90
N PRO A 116 -16.81 -30.56 -28.76
CA PRO A 116 -16.15 -31.84 -29.01
C PRO A 116 -16.02 -32.05 -30.52
N VAL A 117 -14.80 -32.18 -31.02
CA VAL A 117 -14.57 -32.71 -32.35
C VAL A 117 -14.35 -34.20 -32.16
N ALA A 118 -15.35 -34.94 -32.60
CA ALA A 118 -15.34 -36.37 -32.71
C ALA A 118 -14.35 -36.83 -33.82
N SER A 119 -13.67 -37.90 -33.46
CA SER A 119 -13.23 -39.02 -34.31
C SER A 119 -12.83 -38.78 -35.75
N ALA A 120 -11.61 -39.12 -36.08
CA ALA A 120 -11.36 -39.98 -37.24
C ALA A 120 -10.04 -40.74 -36.99
N GLU A 121 -10.21 -41.97 -36.78
CA GLU A 121 -9.41 -43.13 -36.96
C GLU A 121 -8.69 -43.09 -38.33
N ALA A 122 -7.39 -43.25 -38.36
CA ALA A 122 -6.69 -43.93 -39.47
C ALA A 122 -5.24 -44.20 -39.04
N LYS A 123 -5.02 -45.40 -38.64
CA LYS A 123 -3.75 -46.08 -38.65
C LYS A 123 -3.43 -46.49 -40.08
N PRO A 124 -2.25 -46.27 -40.60
CA PRO A 124 -1.70 -47.18 -41.57
C PRO A 124 -0.54 -47.98 -40.94
N GLU A 125 -0.78 -49.17 -40.99
CA GLU A 125 0.06 -50.37 -40.94
C GLU A 125 1.34 -50.18 -41.75
N ASN A 126 2.44 -50.58 -41.13
CA ASN A 126 3.72 -50.80 -41.78
C ASN A 126 3.76 -52.19 -42.37
N PRO A 127 4.16 -52.39 -43.62
CA PRO A 127 4.70 -53.67 -44.00
C PRO A 127 6.22 -53.63 -44.06
N ALA A 128 6.77 -54.50 -43.23
CA ALA A 128 8.13 -54.97 -43.32
C ALA A 128 8.31 -55.81 -44.59
N ALA A 129 9.57 -55.97 -44.89
CA ALA A 129 10.21 -57.06 -45.65
C ALA A 129 10.65 -56.74 -47.07
N ALA A 130 11.83 -56.59 -47.26
CA ALA A 130 12.81 -57.57 -47.75
C ALA A 130 14.18 -56.93 -47.84
#